data_7093783313b006bba93b06a78b0e06a6
#
_entry.id   7093783313b006bba93b06a78b0e06a6
#
_cell.length_a   1.000
_cell.length_b   1.000
_cell.length_c   1.000
_cell.angle_alpha   90.00
_cell.angle_beta   90.00
_cell.angle_gamma   90.00
#
_symmetry.space_group_name_H-M   'P 1'
#
loop_
_entity.id
_entity.type
_entity.pdbx_description
1 polymer ?
#
loop_
_entity_poly.entity_id
_entity_poly.type
_entity_poly.pdbx_seq_one_letter_code
_entity_poly.pdbx_strand_id
1 'polypeptide(L)'
;MSRYARAVRLRPPLALEIAVARGVAALSRGVGAGGGTTIPGRLLAELDRGAIDRLAARLTNGTALVSATNGKTTTTAMIAEILRPRHSLAHNAAGANLVSGVASTLLRAGDADLGLFEVDEAALPELVQRLRPRAICLGNLFRDQLDRYGELELVAERWRDAVADLPEATQLVYNADDPQLAAVSEAHPGSVAFGLDDPRVARPSLQHAADSKYCVRCGTPYAYAAAYVGHLGAYRCPRGDHARPALDVAAREIEVHGLERASFRLDTLDGSRPVELALPGLYNIYNAVAAAALARSLGAGIEEIAGGLGRFSAAFGRFERVAVGDKRILLLLIKNPAGANEAVRTLVDGGAPRVLVVALNDEIADGRDVSWIWDVDFEPLLPGLERLVASGGRAAELGLRFRYQPLYC
;
A
#
# COMPACT_ATOMS: atom_id res chain seq x y z
N MET A 1 45.48 -33.79 4.57
CA MET A 1 44.73 -33.54 5.81
C MET A 1 44.81 -32.05 6.13
N SER A 2 43.85 -31.28 5.72
CA SER A 2 43.74 -29.84 6.05
C SER A 2 42.46 -29.62 6.85
N ARG A 3 42.63 -29.37 8.16
CA ARG A 3 41.54 -29.03 9.08
C ARG A 3 41.22 -27.53 8.90
N TYR A 4 40.16 -27.19 8.18
CA TYR A 4 39.58 -25.87 8.28
C TYR A 4 38.89 -25.74 9.63
N ALA A 5 39.51 -25.03 10.56
CA ALA A 5 38.88 -24.60 11.78
C ALA A 5 37.79 -23.60 11.44
N ARG A 6 36.51 -23.97 11.57
CA ARG A 6 35.38 -23.02 11.59
C ARG A 6 35.61 -22.10 12.79
N ALA A 7 36.02 -20.86 12.51
CA ALA A 7 36.02 -19.81 13.52
C ALA A 7 34.59 -19.64 14.06
N VAL A 8 34.35 -20.03 15.28
CA VAL A 8 33.14 -19.72 16.05
C VAL A 8 33.16 -18.20 16.27
N ARG A 9 32.48 -17.44 15.40
CA ARG A 9 32.26 -16.03 15.67
C ARG A 9 31.34 -15.94 16.90
N LEU A 10 31.89 -15.62 18.04
CA LEU A 10 31.12 -15.23 19.21
C LEU A 10 30.24 -14.04 18.81
N ARG A 11 28.94 -14.25 18.73
CA ARG A 11 27.99 -13.16 18.47
C ARG A 11 27.87 -12.29 19.70
N PRO A 12 28.02 -10.96 19.60
CA PRO A 12 27.83 -10.08 20.74
C PRO A 12 26.40 -10.25 21.29
N PRO A 13 26.20 -10.00 22.60
CA PRO A 13 24.85 -10.00 23.16
C PRO A 13 23.95 -8.99 22.43
N LEU A 14 22.73 -9.37 22.11
CA LEU A 14 21.76 -8.50 21.44
C LEU A 14 21.60 -7.12 22.11
N ALA A 15 21.73 -7.08 23.45
CA ALA A 15 21.69 -5.83 24.22
C ALA A 15 22.82 -4.85 23.84
N LEU A 16 24.03 -5.35 23.57
CA LEU A 16 25.14 -4.52 23.13
C LEU A 16 24.93 -3.99 21.72
N GLU A 17 24.44 -4.82 20.81
CA GLU A 17 24.10 -4.42 19.43
C GLU A 17 23.02 -3.35 19.41
N ILE A 18 21.96 -3.50 20.22
CA ILE A 18 20.92 -2.49 20.43
C ILE A 18 21.51 -1.19 20.98
N ALA A 19 22.39 -1.25 21.98
CA ALA A 19 23.01 -0.06 22.58
C ALA A 19 23.86 0.71 21.56
N VAL A 20 24.67 0.01 20.76
CA VAL A 20 25.48 0.60 19.68
C VAL A 20 24.58 1.25 18.62
N ALA A 21 23.56 0.53 18.12
CA ALA A 21 22.65 1.05 17.10
C ALA A 21 21.84 2.25 17.62
N ARG A 22 21.41 2.25 18.88
CA ARG A 22 20.75 3.40 19.53
C ARG A 22 21.69 4.59 19.72
N GLY A 23 22.96 4.35 20.07
CA GLY A 23 23.98 5.40 20.15
C GLY A 23 24.23 6.10 18.81
N VAL A 24 24.36 5.33 17.73
CA VAL A 24 24.48 5.85 16.37
C VAL A 24 23.22 6.62 15.93
N ALA A 25 22.03 6.12 16.30
CA ALA A 25 20.78 6.83 16.05
C ALA A 25 20.70 8.19 16.75
N ALA A 26 21.21 8.30 17.98
CA ALA A 26 21.26 9.55 18.72
C ALA A 26 22.24 10.53 18.07
N LEU A 27 23.41 10.07 17.67
CA LEU A 27 24.42 10.87 16.96
C LEU A 27 23.92 11.36 15.61
N SER A 28 23.29 10.50 14.79
CA SER A 28 22.75 10.86 13.48
C SER A 28 21.68 11.97 13.55
N ARG A 29 20.84 11.96 14.59
CA ARG A 29 19.87 13.02 14.84
C ARG A 29 20.52 14.34 15.25
N GLY A 30 21.60 14.26 16.04
CA GLY A 30 22.35 15.45 16.50
C GLY A 30 23.09 16.18 15.38
N VAL A 31 23.47 15.47 14.30
CA VAL A 31 24.24 16.01 13.16
C VAL A 31 23.33 16.42 11.99
N GLY A 32 21.99 16.25 12.10
CA GLY A 32 21.05 16.62 11.03
C GLY A 32 21.16 15.77 9.75
N ALA A 33 21.84 14.62 9.80
CA ALA A 33 22.07 13.74 8.65
C ALA A 33 20.84 12.82 8.43
N GLY A 34 19.74 13.39 7.92
CA GLY A 34 18.50 12.67 7.62
C GLY A 34 17.66 12.34 8.86
N GLY A 35 16.37 12.01 8.69
CA GLY A 35 15.40 11.77 9.77
C GLY A 35 15.66 10.57 10.70
N GLY A 36 16.83 9.93 10.65
CA GLY A 36 17.21 8.82 11.56
C GLY A 36 16.33 7.56 11.47
N THR A 37 15.55 7.43 10.39
CA THR A 37 14.55 6.37 10.24
C THR A 37 15.12 5.05 9.73
N THR A 38 16.22 5.07 8.96
CA THR A 38 16.77 3.88 8.29
C THR A 38 18.21 3.54 8.67
N ILE A 39 19.04 4.55 9.01
CA ILE A 39 20.48 4.37 9.32
C ILE A 39 20.72 3.36 10.47
N PRO A 40 20.01 3.45 11.62
CA PRO A 40 20.23 2.52 12.73
C PRO A 40 19.92 1.06 12.37
N GLY A 41 18.84 0.86 11.57
CA GLY A 41 18.45 -0.49 11.13
C GLY A 41 19.41 -1.07 10.10
N ARG A 42 19.98 -0.23 9.22
CA ARG A 42 21.00 -0.65 8.25
C ARG A 42 22.27 -1.10 8.97
N LEU A 43 22.74 -0.30 9.91
CA LEU A 43 23.91 -0.66 10.74
C LEU A 43 23.67 -1.97 11.50
N LEU A 44 22.49 -2.13 12.11
CA LEU A 44 22.14 -3.36 12.81
C LEU A 44 22.18 -4.57 11.90
N ALA A 45 21.59 -4.48 10.70
CA ALA A 45 21.56 -5.56 9.73
C ALA A 45 22.96 -5.92 9.18
N GLU A 46 23.88 -4.95 9.12
CA GLU A 46 25.29 -5.17 8.74
C GLU A 46 26.09 -5.84 9.87
N LEU A 47 25.85 -5.46 11.13
CA LEU A 47 26.51 -6.03 12.30
C LEU A 47 26.02 -7.45 12.62
N ASP A 48 24.73 -7.67 12.56
CA ASP A 48 24.10 -8.97 12.80
C ASP A 48 22.86 -9.21 11.94
N ARG A 49 23.00 -10.10 10.98
CA ARG A 49 21.91 -10.47 10.08
C ARG A 49 20.71 -11.11 10.80
N GLY A 50 20.89 -11.72 11.97
CA GLY A 50 19.82 -12.33 12.76
C GLY A 50 19.17 -11.39 13.78
N ALA A 51 19.59 -10.13 13.86
CA ALA A 51 19.07 -9.19 14.86
C ALA A 51 17.58 -8.88 14.66
N ILE A 52 17.12 -8.73 13.41
CA ILE A 52 15.71 -8.45 13.09
C ILE A 52 14.82 -9.58 13.63
N ASP A 53 15.19 -10.83 13.38
CA ASP A 53 14.44 -12.01 13.77
C ASP A 53 14.32 -12.09 15.31
N ARG A 54 15.45 -11.81 16.02
CA ARG A 54 15.46 -11.79 17.49
C ARG A 54 14.69 -10.62 18.09
N LEU A 55 14.67 -9.47 17.43
CA LEU A 55 13.87 -8.32 17.86
C LEU A 55 12.38 -8.58 17.63
N ALA A 56 12.00 -9.14 16.49
CA ALA A 56 10.62 -9.51 16.20
C ALA A 56 10.09 -10.57 17.16
N ALA A 57 10.91 -11.54 17.56
CA ALA A 57 10.56 -12.57 18.53
C ALA A 57 10.22 -12.03 19.95
N ARG A 58 10.50 -10.75 20.23
CA ARG A 58 10.10 -10.09 21.49
C ARG A 58 8.65 -9.61 21.49
N LEU A 59 8.04 -9.50 20.31
CA LEU A 59 6.66 -9.07 20.16
C LEU A 59 5.73 -10.24 20.49
N THR A 60 5.04 -10.17 21.63
CA THR A 60 4.24 -11.29 22.15
C THR A 60 3.05 -11.66 21.28
N ASN A 61 2.53 -10.71 20.49
CA ASN A 61 1.47 -10.92 19.50
C ASN A 61 2.01 -11.04 18.07
N GLY A 62 3.33 -11.16 17.89
CA GLY A 62 3.98 -11.35 16.59
C GLY A 62 3.99 -10.10 15.72
N THR A 63 3.97 -10.30 14.40
CA THR A 63 4.03 -9.22 13.42
C THR A 63 2.92 -9.34 12.38
N ALA A 64 2.49 -8.19 11.84
CA ALA A 64 1.61 -8.09 10.68
C ALA A 64 2.27 -7.22 9.61
N LEU A 65 2.23 -7.66 8.36
CA LEU A 65 2.82 -6.98 7.21
C LEU A 65 1.73 -6.47 6.27
N VAL A 66 1.93 -5.27 5.72
CA VAL A 66 1.04 -4.70 4.70
C VAL A 66 1.88 -4.32 3.49
N SER A 67 1.59 -4.92 2.35
CA SER A 67 2.25 -4.59 1.09
C SER A 67 1.23 -4.33 -0.02
N ALA A 68 1.52 -3.37 -0.87
CA ALA A 68 0.71 -2.98 -2.03
C ALA A 68 1.52 -1.98 -2.85
N THR A 69 1.22 -1.80 -4.12
CA THR A 69 1.80 -0.71 -4.89
C THR A 69 1.30 0.63 -4.38
N ASN A 70 -0.02 0.78 -4.21
CA ASN A 70 -0.65 2.00 -3.71
C ASN A 70 -1.39 1.77 -2.39
N GLY A 71 -1.42 2.80 -1.54
CA GLY A 71 -2.24 2.80 -0.33
C GLY A 71 -1.59 2.20 0.92
N LYS A 72 -0.38 1.62 0.86
CA LYS A 72 0.32 0.98 2.00
C LYS A 72 0.27 1.80 3.29
N THR A 73 0.74 3.04 3.25
CA THR A 73 0.83 3.92 4.43
C THR A 73 -0.56 4.23 5.02
N THR A 74 -1.53 4.53 4.16
CA THR A 74 -2.91 4.84 4.60
C THR A 74 -3.56 3.60 5.22
N THR A 75 -3.46 2.44 4.58
CA THR A 75 -3.97 1.17 5.09
C THR A 75 -3.35 0.82 6.45
N THR A 76 -2.02 0.91 6.56
CA THR A 76 -1.30 0.58 7.80
C THR A 76 -1.67 1.56 8.92
N ALA A 77 -1.87 2.85 8.61
CA ALA A 77 -2.32 3.84 9.57
C ALA A 77 -3.77 3.60 10.04
N MET A 78 -4.67 3.19 9.15
CA MET A 78 -6.04 2.78 9.50
C MET A 78 -6.03 1.56 10.43
N ILE A 79 -5.22 0.54 10.11
CA ILE A 79 -5.06 -0.64 10.98
C ILE A 79 -4.54 -0.23 12.36
N ALA A 80 -3.55 0.67 12.40
CA ALA A 80 -3.01 1.17 13.65
C ALA A 80 -4.08 1.88 14.48
N GLU A 81 -4.96 2.70 13.87
CA GLU A 81 -6.06 3.37 14.56
C GLU A 81 -7.06 2.37 15.15
N ILE A 82 -7.37 1.30 14.40
CA ILE A 82 -8.27 0.24 14.87
C ILE A 82 -7.64 -0.53 16.05
N LEU A 83 -6.35 -0.87 15.98
CA LEU A 83 -5.71 -1.78 16.91
C LEU A 83 -5.11 -1.13 18.18
N ARG A 84 -4.81 0.18 18.15
CA ARG A 84 -4.24 0.91 19.31
C ARG A 84 -5.00 0.77 20.64
N PRO A 85 -6.32 0.66 20.66
CA PRO A 85 -7.02 0.42 21.94
C PRO A 85 -6.68 -0.91 22.60
N ARG A 86 -6.17 -1.89 21.83
CA ARG A 86 -5.88 -3.26 22.29
C ARG A 86 -4.39 -3.59 22.33
N HIS A 87 -3.57 -2.90 21.53
CA HIS A 87 -2.17 -3.24 21.30
C HIS A 87 -1.24 -2.04 21.45
N SER A 88 -0.09 -2.27 22.04
CA SER A 88 1.06 -1.39 21.95
C SER A 88 1.83 -1.72 20.66
N LEU A 89 1.80 -0.81 19.68
CA LEU A 89 2.27 -1.09 18.32
C LEU A 89 3.71 -0.64 18.07
N ALA A 90 4.53 -1.53 17.53
CA ALA A 90 5.75 -1.16 16.81
C ALA A 90 5.36 -0.89 15.34
N HIS A 91 5.23 0.38 14.96
CA HIS A 91 4.72 0.80 13.65
C HIS A 91 5.69 1.73 12.94
N ASN A 92 6.02 1.45 11.65
CA ASN A 92 6.89 2.29 10.82
C ASN A 92 6.09 3.42 10.12
N ALA A 93 5.35 4.21 10.90
CA ALA A 93 4.40 5.24 10.45
C ALA A 93 4.99 6.29 9.47
N ALA A 94 6.32 6.47 9.46
CA ALA A 94 7.01 7.40 8.55
C ALA A 94 7.21 6.84 7.13
N GLY A 95 6.65 5.65 6.80
CA GLY A 95 6.74 5.04 5.47
C GLY A 95 8.13 4.45 5.13
N ALA A 96 8.99 4.22 6.14
CA ALA A 96 10.27 3.53 5.94
C ALA A 96 10.02 2.02 5.77
N ASN A 97 9.67 1.60 4.56
CA ASN A 97 9.10 0.29 4.22
C ASN A 97 10.12 -0.75 3.73
N LEU A 98 11.41 -0.40 3.68
CA LEU A 98 12.49 -1.36 3.41
C LEU A 98 12.91 -2.10 4.68
N VAL A 99 13.69 -3.18 4.53
CA VAL A 99 14.24 -4.00 5.62
C VAL A 99 14.91 -3.15 6.70
N SER A 100 15.69 -2.12 6.32
CA SER A 100 16.34 -1.21 7.25
C SER A 100 15.36 -0.34 8.07
N GLY A 101 14.22 0.04 7.47
CA GLY A 101 13.18 0.80 8.15
C GLY A 101 12.44 -0.05 9.18
N VAL A 102 12.11 -1.30 8.83
CA VAL A 102 11.52 -2.29 9.76
C VAL A 102 12.48 -2.58 10.90
N ALA A 103 13.77 -2.82 10.63
CA ALA A 103 14.81 -3.03 11.63
C ALA A 103 14.93 -1.83 12.60
N SER A 104 14.92 -0.60 12.05
CA SER A 104 14.95 0.62 12.85
C SER A 104 13.72 0.78 13.75
N THR A 105 12.56 0.35 13.28
CA THR A 105 11.31 0.37 14.04
C THR A 105 11.35 -0.66 15.17
N LEU A 106 11.79 -1.88 14.89
CA LEU A 106 11.99 -2.92 15.91
C LEU A 106 12.99 -2.52 16.99
N LEU A 107 14.08 -1.81 16.64
CA LEU A 107 15.03 -1.25 17.61
C LEU A 107 14.37 -0.28 18.61
N ARG A 108 13.33 0.41 18.17
CA ARG A 108 12.59 1.40 18.98
C ARG A 108 11.31 0.87 19.59
N ALA A 109 10.98 -0.39 19.33
CA ALA A 109 9.69 -0.99 19.70
C ALA A 109 9.38 -0.94 21.21
N GLY A 110 10.42 -0.90 22.09
CA GLY A 110 10.21 -0.84 23.53
C GLY A 110 9.39 -2.03 24.04
N ASP A 111 8.27 -1.71 24.69
CA ASP A 111 7.32 -2.68 25.24
C ASP A 111 6.13 -2.96 24.28
N ALA A 112 6.32 -2.74 22.98
CA ALA A 112 5.31 -3.09 21.99
C ALA A 112 5.04 -4.61 22.01
N ASP A 113 3.78 -4.98 21.89
CA ASP A 113 3.34 -6.36 21.85
C ASP A 113 3.05 -6.86 20.42
N LEU A 114 2.76 -5.96 19.47
CA LEU A 114 2.48 -6.27 18.08
C LEU A 114 3.30 -5.39 17.14
N GLY A 115 3.97 -5.99 16.17
CA GLY A 115 4.61 -5.30 15.05
C GLY A 115 3.64 -5.10 13.89
N LEU A 116 3.44 -3.85 13.47
CA LEU A 116 2.64 -3.52 12.29
C LEU A 116 3.52 -2.78 11.28
N PHE A 117 3.84 -3.44 10.17
CA PHE A 117 4.82 -2.91 9.23
C PHE A 117 4.25 -2.72 7.83
N GLU A 118 4.35 -1.48 7.33
CA GLU A 118 4.32 -1.20 5.91
C GLU A 118 5.58 -1.79 5.28
N VAL A 119 5.44 -2.53 4.17
CA VAL A 119 6.54 -3.24 3.50
C VAL A 119 6.51 -2.94 2.00
N ASP A 120 7.68 -2.60 1.47
CA ASP A 120 7.91 -2.43 0.03
C ASP A 120 7.76 -3.76 -0.72
N GLU A 121 7.29 -3.73 -1.95
CA GLU A 121 7.00 -4.90 -2.76
C GLU A 121 8.21 -5.82 -2.93
N ALA A 122 9.39 -5.24 -3.14
CA ALA A 122 10.63 -6.01 -3.29
C ALA A 122 11.17 -6.55 -1.96
N ALA A 123 10.85 -5.90 -0.83
CA ALA A 123 11.30 -6.30 0.49
C ALA A 123 10.39 -7.37 1.14
N LEU A 124 9.17 -7.56 0.63
CA LEU A 124 8.20 -8.47 1.22
C LEU A 124 8.72 -9.91 1.34
N PRO A 125 9.31 -10.55 0.32
CA PRO A 125 9.80 -11.93 0.44
C PRO A 125 10.84 -12.11 1.54
N GLU A 126 11.82 -11.21 1.65
CA GLU A 126 12.83 -11.25 2.70
C GLU A 126 12.21 -11.08 4.10
N LEU A 127 11.30 -10.11 4.25
CA LEU A 127 10.68 -9.83 5.55
C LEU A 127 9.72 -10.94 5.99
N VAL A 128 9.03 -11.59 5.06
CA VAL A 128 8.21 -12.78 5.34
C VAL A 128 9.06 -13.90 5.95
N GLN A 129 10.19 -14.23 5.33
CA GLN A 129 11.09 -15.28 5.82
C GLN A 129 11.66 -14.95 7.21
N ARG A 130 12.02 -13.69 7.45
CA ARG A 130 12.68 -13.23 8.67
C ARG A 130 11.72 -13.05 9.83
N LEU A 131 10.56 -12.46 9.60
CA LEU A 131 9.60 -12.09 10.63
C LEU A 131 8.60 -13.20 10.94
N ARG A 132 8.40 -14.14 10.00
CA ARG A 132 7.37 -15.19 10.09
C ARG A 132 6.05 -14.61 10.61
N PRO A 133 5.43 -13.70 9.84
CA PRO A 133 4.36 -12.86 10.35
C PRO A 133 3.12 -13.69 10.73
N ARG A 134 2.40 -13.21 11.72
CA ARG A 134 1.08 -13.74 12.10
C ARG A 134 0.03 -13.46 11.02
N ALA A 135 0.16 -12.31 10.35
CA ALA A 135 -0.77 -11.92 9.30
C ALA A 135 -0.07 -11.09 8.21
N ILE A 136 -0.53 -11.21 6.97
CA ILE A 136 -0.08 -10.42 5.82
C ILE A 136 -1.30 -9.86 5.11
N CYS A 137 -1.25 -8.60 4.69
CA CYS A 137 -2.23 -7.99 3.80
C CYS A 137 -1.57 -7.60 2.48
N LEU A 138 -2.10 -8.12 1.38
CA LEU A 138 -1.72 -7.79 0.00
C LEU A 138 -2.81 -6.92 -0.63
N GLY A 139 -2.52 -5.62 -0.83
CA GLY A 139 -3.53 -4.63 -1.20
C GLY A 139 -3.79 -4.51 -2.69
N ASN A 140 -2.77 -4.35 -3.50
CA ASN A 140 -2.86 -4.26 -4.97
C ASN A 140 -1.47 -4.36 -5.60
N LEU A 141 -1.44 -4.77 -6.87
CA LEU A 141 -0.24 -4.76 -7.70
C LEU A 141 -0.50 -3.93 -8.97
N PHE A 142 0.13 -2.78 -9.09
CA PHE A 142 0.14 -1.92 -10.26
C PHE A 142 1.56 -1.73 -10.77
N ARG A 143 1.71 -1.34 -12.03
CA ARG A 143 3.01 -0.87 -12.55
C ARG A 143 3.46 0.34 -11.75
N ASP A 144 4.69 0.26 -11.23
CA ASP A 144 5.33 1.34 -10.49
C ASP A 144 6.83 1.22 -10.66
N GLN A 145 7.50 2.30 -11.11
CA GLN A 145 8.96 2.37 -11.25
C GLN A 145 9.56 1.09 -11.86
N LEU A 146 9.20 0.78 -13.13
CA LEU A 146 9.66 -0.43 -13.84
C LEU A 146 11.19 -0.58 -13.86
N ASP A 147 11.89 0.54 -13.84
CA ASP A 147 13.36 0.60 -13.70
C ASP A 147 13.87 0.02 -12.37
N ARG A 148 13.04 0.00 -11.34
CA ARG A 148 13.39 -0.49 -10.00
C ARG A 148 12.88 -1.89 -9.69
N TYR A 149 11.65 -2.21 -10.08
CA TYR A 149 10.98 -3.45 -9.69
C TYR A 149 10.87 -4.48 -10.81
N GLY A 150 11.07 -4.06 -12.06
CA GLY A 150 10.82 -4.88 -13.23
C GLY A 150 9.32 -5.04 -13.53
N GLU A 151 8.99 -6.05 -14.32
CA GLU A 151 7.61 -6.31 -14.73
C GLU A 151 6.75 -6.79 -13.55
N LEU A 152 5.47 -6.47 -13.62
CA LEU A 152 4.47 -6.78 -12.59
C LEU A 152 4.40 -8.29 -12.27
N GLU A 153 4.49 -9.11 -13.31
CA GLU A 153 4.45 -10.57 -13.23
C GLU A 153 5.60 -11.12 -12.38
N LEU A 154 6.79 -10.52 -12.47
CA LEU A 154 7.95 -10.94 -11.67
C LEU A 154 7.74 -10.65 -10.17
N VAL A 155 7.10 -9.53 -9.85
CA VAL A 155 6.74 -9.21 -8.47
C VAL A 155 5.71 -10.22 -7.95
N ALA A 156 4.68 -10.52 -8.76
CA ALA A 156 3.65 -11.50 -8.42
C ALA A 156 4.22 -12.91 -8.21
N GLU A 157 5.19 -13.35 -9.04
CA GLU A 157 5.89 -14.63 -8.87
C GLU A 157 6.64 -14.69 -7.53
N ARG A 158 7.44 -13.67 -7.22
CA ARG A 158 8.18 -13.59 -5.95
C ARG A 158 7.25 -13.60 -4.74
N TRP A 159 6.10 -12.94 -4.86
CA TRP A 159 5.09 -12.95 -3.80
C TRP A 159 4.43 -14.31 -3.66
N ARG A 160 4.15 -15.00 -4.77
CA ARG A 160 3.61 -16.37 -4.76
C ARG A 160 4.54 -17.34 -4.05
N ASP A 161 5.85 -17.28 -4.36
CA ASP A 161 6.85 -18.13 -3.71
C ASP A 161 6.91 -17.82 -2.20
N ALA A 162 6.93 -16.54 -1.82
CA ALA A 162 6.93 -16.14 -0.40
C ALA A 162 5.66 -16.55 0.34
N VAL A 163 4.50 -16.53 -0.33
CA VAL A 163 3.21 -16.95 0.21
C VAL A 163 3.12 -18.47 0.36
N ALA A 164 3.68 -19.22 -0.59
CA ALA A 164 3.73 -20.69 -0.53
C ALA A 164 4.57 -21.21 0.66
N ASP A 165 5.58 -20.45 1.07
CA ASP A 165 6.46 -20.78 2.20
C ASP A 165 5.89 -20.33 3.57
N LEU A 166 4.70 -19.72 3.60
CA LEU A 166 4.10 -19.26 4.86
C LEU A 166 3.69 -20.43 5.76
N PRO A 167 3.86 -20.31 7.08
CA PRO A 167 3.22 -21.22 8.01
C PRO A 167 1.70 -21.24 7.82
N GLU A 168 1.08 -22.40 7.88
CA GLU A 168 -0.37 -22.57 7.75
C GLU A 168 -1.19 -21.68 8.71
N ALA A 169 -0.62 -21.39 9.89
CA ALA A 169 -1.24 -20.51 10.88
C ALA A 169 -1.20 -19.01 10.51
N THR A 170 -0.41 -18.61 9.52
CA THR A 170 -0.34 -17.21 9.06
C THR A 170 -1.66 -16.83 8.36
N GLN A 171 -2.24 -15.70 8.74
CA GLN A 171 -3.44 -15.19 8.08
C GLN A 171 -3.04 -14.40 6.84
N LEU A 172 -3.38 -14.89 5.66
CA LEU A 172 -3.21 -14.16 4.40
C LEU A 172 -4.50 -13.42 4.04
N VAL A 173 -4.42 -12.10 4.00
CA VAL A 173 -5.51 -11.21 3.57
C VAL A 173 -5.13 -10.62 2.22
N TYR A 174 -6.01 -10.68 1.23
CA TYR A 174 -5.68 -10.21 -0.12
C TYR A 174 -6.86 -9.55 -0.81
N ASN A 175 -6.57 -8.62 -1.71
CA ASN A 175 -7.56 -7.99 -2.56
C ASN A 175 -7.99 -8.96 -3.68
N ALA A 176 -9.20 -9.47 -3.59
CA ALA A 176 -9.76 -10.40 -4.58
C ALA A 176 -10.12 -9.71 -5.91
N ASP A 177 -10.24 -8.38 -5.92
CA ASP A 177 -10.50 -7.60 -7.13
C ASP A 177 -9.25 -7.48 -8.02
N ASP A 178 -8.06 -7.85 -7.50
CA ASP A 178 -6.81 -7.88 -8.25
C ASP A 178 -6.54 -9.31 -8.76
N PRO A 179 -6.56 -9.55 -10.11
CA PRO A 179 -6.33 -10.87 -10.66
C PRO A 179 -4.98 -11.50 -10.29
N GLN A 180 -3.93 -10.68 -10.16
CA GLN A 180 -2.59 -11.17 -9.77
C GLN A 180 -2.59 -11.64 -8.32
N LEU A 181 -3.20 -10.87 -7.41
CA LEU A 181 -3.26 -11.21 -5.99
C LEU A 181 -4.16 -12.42 -5.73
N ALA A 182 -5.27 -12.55 -6.46
CA ALA A 182 -6.10 -13.74 -6.38
C ALA A 182 -5.31 -15.01 -6.78
N ALA A 183 -4.50 -14.93 -7.84
CA ALA A 183 -3.62 -16.04 -8.24
C ALA A 183 -2.48 -16.31 -7.24
N VAL A 184 -1.94 -15.27 -6.60
CA VAL A 184 -0.92 -15.40 -5.53
C VAL A 184 -1.51 -16.10 -4.30
N SER A 185 -2.75 -15.74 -3.91
CA SER A 185 -3.39 -16.28 -2.70
C SER A 185 -3.69 -17.77 -2.76
N GLU A 186 -3.82 -18.34 -3.96
CA GLU A 186 -4.04 -19.80 -4.15
C GLU A 186 -2.91 -20.66 -3.59
N ALA A 187 -1.72 -20.08 -3.40
CA ALA A 187 -0.57 -20.76 -2.81
C ALA A 187 -0.72 -20.98 -1.28
N HIS A 188 -1.72 -20.34 -0.62
CA HIS A 188 -1.91 -20.43 0.83
C HIS A 188 -3.37 -20.75 1.18
N PRO A 189 -3.65 -21.86 1.86
CA PRO A 189 -5.01 -22.23 2.24
C PRO A 189 -5.57 -21.29 3.31
N GLY A 190 -6.90 -21.08 3.30
CA GLY A 190 -7.59 -20.29 4.33
C GLY A 190 -7.36 -18.78 4.22
N SER A 191 -6.99 -18.29 3.03
CA SER A 191 -6.82 -16.85 2.75
C SER A 191 -8.16 -16.10 2.88
N VAL A 192 -8.11 -14.85 3.33
CA VAL A 192 -9.25 -13.94 3.48
C VAL A 192 -9.32 -12.97 2.31
N ALA A 193 -10.37 -13.07 1.53
CA ALA A 193 -10.62 -12.27 0.34
C ALA A 193 -11.35 -10.96 0.69
N PHE A 194 -10.83 -9.80 0.28
CA PHE A 194 -11.54 -8.54 0.40
C PHE A 194 -11.70 -7.83 -0.96
N GLY A 195 -12.67 -6.94 -1.05
CA GLY A 195 -12.90 -6.14 -2.26
C GLY A 195 -14.11 -5.23 -2.17
N LEU A 196 -14.48 -4.61 -3.31
CA LEU A 196 -15.71 -3.84 -3.44
C LEU A 196 -16.79 -4.68 -4.11
N ASP A 197 -18.04 -4.49 -3.69
CA ASP A 197 -19.19 -5.21 -4.24
C ASP A 197 -20.38 -4.27 -4.42
N ASP A 198 -20.16 -3.21 -5.21
CA ASP A 198 -21.19 -2.23 -5.55
C ASP A 198 -21.06 -1.80 -7.02
N PRO A 199 -21.86 -2.37 -7.94
CA PRO A 199 -21.80 -2.03 -9.35
C PRO A 199 -22.18 -0.57 -9.66
N ARG A 200 -22.83 0.16 -8.75
CA ARG A 200 -23.23 1.56 -8.96
C ARG A 200 -22.03 2.51 -9.08
N VAL A 201 -20.89 2.15 -8.46
CA VAL A 201 -19.66 2.95 -8.50
C VAL A 201 -18.65 2.41 -9.51
N ALA A 202 -19.03 1.38 -10.29
CA ALA A 202 -18.17 0.81 -11.32
C ALA A 202 -17.99 1.79 -12.49
N ARG A 203 -16.85 1.68 -13.15
CA ARG A 203 -16.60 2.35 -14.43
C ARG A 203 -17.29 1.59 -15.57
N PRO A 204 -17.67 2.27 -16.65
CA PRO A 204 -18.27 1.61 -17.83
C PRO A 204 -17.28 0.69 -18.56
N SER A 205 -15.96 0.93 -18.41
CA SER A 205 -14.89 0.15 -19.02
C SER A 205 -13.61 0.22 -18.19
N LEU A 206 -12.68 -0.69 -18.47
CA LEU A 206 -11.31 -0.60 -17.94
C LEU A 206 -10.64 0.70 -18.39
N GLN A 207 -9.77 1.24 -17.54
CA GLN A 207 -8.89 2.34 -17.92
C GLN A 207 -7.97 1.92 -19.08
N HIS A 208 -7.58 2.90 -19.91
CA HIS A 208 -6.70 2.67 -21.05
C HIS A 208 -5.42 1.93 -20.65
N ALA A 209 -4.78 2.37 -19.61
CA ALA A 209 -3.51 1.82 -19.10
C ALA A 209 -3.69 0.81 -17.95
N ALA A 210 -4.83 0.09 -17.90
CA ALA A 210 -5.02 -0.97 -16.90
C ALA A 210 -3.99 -2.09 -17.09
N ASP A 211 -3.38 -2.55 -15.99
CA ASP A 211 -2.25 -3.49 -16.04
C ASP A 211 -2.69 -4.95 -16.27
N SER A 212 -3.60 -5.47 -15.47
CA SER A 212 -4.03 -6.88 -15.53
C SER A 212 -5.27 -7.05 -16.42
N LYS A 213 -5.10 -6.92 -17.74
CA LYS A 213 -6.18 -7.08 -18.73
C LYS A 213 -6.39 -8.54 -19.16
N TYR A 214 -5.39 -9.37 -19.02
CA TYR A 214 -5.35 -10.73 -19.54
C TYR A 214 -5.29 -11.77 -18.43
N CYS A 215 -5.95 -12.91 -18.67
CA CYS A 215 -5.97 -14.00 -17.73
C CYS A 215 -4.56 -14.48 -17.41
N VAL A 216 -4.20 -14.48 -16.14
CA VAL A 216 -2.88 -14.89 -15.62
C VAL A 216 -2.54 -16.37 -15.94
N ARG A 217 -3.54 -17.17 -16.37
CA ARG A 217 -3.37 -18.59 -16.68
C ARG A 217 -3.30 -18.87 -18.18
N CYS A 218 -4.18 -18.25 -18.98
CA CYS A 218 -4.33 -18.61 -20.39
C CYS A 218 -4.16 -17.43 -21.36
N GLY A 219 -3.89 -16.22 -20.87
CA GLY A 219 -3.69 -15.03 -21.70
C GLY A 219 -4.94 -14.47 -22.40
N THR A 220 -6.12 -15.05 -22.18
CA THR A 220 -7.38 -14.54 -22.74
C THR A 220 -7.78 -13.22 -22.03
N PRO A 221 -8.27 -12.19 -22.75
CA PRO A 221 -8.76 -10.98 -22.08
C PRO A 221 -9.85 -11.30 -21.05
N TYR A 222 -9.77 -10.71 -19.85
CA TYR A 222 -10.82 -10.82 -18.85
C TYR A 222 -12.09 -10.09 -19.28
N ALA A 223 -13.25 -10.67 -18.94
CA ALA A 223 -14.52 -9.99 -18.94
C ALA A 223 -14.79 -9.41 -17.55
N TYR A 224 -15.09 -8.12 -17.47
CA TYR A 224 -15.39 -7.42 -16.22
C TYR A 224 -16.90 -7.19 -16.09
N ALA A 225 -17.50 -7.64 -15.01
CA ALA A 225 -18.86 -7.27 -14.63
C ALA A 225 -18.88 -5.88 -13.96
N ALA A 226 -17.81 -5.50 -13.28
CA ALA A 226 -17.61 -4.19 -12.69
C ALA A 226 -16.10 -3.90 -12.60
N ALA A 227 -15.66 -2.73 -13.06
CA ALA A 227 -14.30 -2.23 -12.90
C ALA A 227 -14.33 -1.00 -11.97
N TYR A 228 -13.48 -0.95 -10.96
CA TYR A 228 -13.51 0.10 -9.93
C TYR A 228 -12.32 1.04 -10.03
N VAL A 229 -11.10 0.52 -9.87
CA VAL A 229 -9.85 1.27 -9.86
C VAL A 229 -8.82 0.54 -10.72
N GLY A 230 -8.39 1.14 -11.83
CA GLY A 230 -7.48 0.49 -12.77
C GLY A 230 -8.06 -0.82 -13.29
N HIS A 231 -7.40 -1.93 -12.98
CA HIS A 231 -7.86 -3.29 -13.30
C HIS A 231 -8.57 -3.99 -12.12
N LEU A 232 -8.73 -3.32 -10.98
CA LEU A 232 -9.42 -3.91 -9.83
C LEU A 232 -10.92 -3.99 -10.09
N GLY A 233 -11.52 -5.16 -9.86
CA GLY A 233 -12.95 -5.33 -10.06
C GLY A 233 -13.46 -6.77 -10.11
N ALA A 234 -14.70 -6.92 -10.50
CA ALA A 234 -15.37 -8.22 -10.66
C ALA A 234 -15.06 -8.79 -12.05
N TYR A 235 -13.95 -9.49 -12.15
CA TYR A 235 -13.45 -10.10 -13.40
C TYR A 235 -13.72 -11.60 -13.48
N ARG A 236 -13.76 -12.10 -14.71
CA ARG A 236 -13.73 -13.55 -15.01
C ARG A 236 -13.04 -13.82 -16.34
N CYS A 237 -12.32 -14.92 -16.44
CA CYS A 237 -11.82 -15.44 -17.70
C CYS A 237 -12.99 -16.06 -18.49
N PRO A 238 -13.24 -15.68 -19.75
CA PRO A 238 -14.29 -16.31 -20.57
C PRO A 238 -14.10 -17.82 -20.79
N ARG A 239 -12.87 -18.33 -20.66
CA ARG A 239 -12.54 -19.76 -20.75
C ARG A 239 -12.77 -20.51 -19.43
N GLY A 240 -13.09 -19.80 -18.33
CA GLY A 240 -13.32 -20.39 -17.02
C GLY A 240 -12.06 -20.69 -16.20
N ASP A 241 -10.87 -20.29 -16.67
CA ASP A 241 -9.60 -20.66 -16.02
C ASP A 241 -9.32 -19.85 -14.73
N HIS A 242 -9.87 -18.64 -14.59
CA HIS A 242 -9.65 -17.77 -13.45
C HIS A 242 -10.75 -16.72 -13.33
N ALA A 243 -11.22 -16.46 -12.11
CA ALA A 243 -12.25 -15.46 -11.82
C ALA A 243 -12.06 -14.87 -10.41
N ARG A 244 -12.65 -13.71 -10.17
CA ARG A 244 -12.71 -13.11 -8.83
C ARG A 244 -13.33 -14.08 -7.84
N PRO A 245 -12.65 -14.41 -6.74
CA PRO A 245 -13.20 -15.21 -5.66
C PRO A 245 -14.39 -14.51 -4.95
N ALA A 246 -15.16 -15.26 -4.18
CA ALA A 246 -16.13 -14.68 -3.27
C ALA A 246 -15.41 -13.85 -2.20
N LEU A 247 -16.04 -12.73 -1.77
CA LEU A 247 -15.47 -11.83 -0.78
C LEU A 247 -15.88 -12.24 0.64
N ASP A 248 -14.90 -12.32 1.54
CA ASP A 248 -15.13 -12.50 2.99
C ASP A 248 -15.36 -11.16 3.68
N VAL A 249 -14.74 -10.09 3.14
CA VAL A 249 -14.88 -8.71 3.62
C VAL A 249 -15.15 -7.79 2.43
N ALA A 250 -16.28 -7.10 2.44
CA ALA A 250 -16.72 -6.30 1.30
C ALA A 250 -17.22 -4.92 1.70
N ALA A 251 -16.97 -3.92 0.84
CA ALA A 251 -17.68 -2.66 0.89
C ALA A 251 -18.86 -2.70 -0.10
N ARG A 252 -20.04 -2.38 0.40
CA ARG A 252 -21.29 -2.22 -0.37
C ARG A 252 -21.94 -0.89 -0.07
N GLU A 253 -22.96 -0.54 -0.85
CA GLU A 253 -23.71 0.72 -0.66
C GLU A 253 -22.78 1.93 -0.56
N ILE A 254 -21.84 1.99 -1.51
CA ILE A 254 -20.77 2.98 -1.54
C ILE A 254 -21.30 4.34 -2.02
N GLU A 255 -20.97 5.39 -1.26
CA GLU A 255 -21.21 6.78 -1.64
C GLU A 255 -19.95 7.62 -1.44
N VAL A 256 -19.56 8.38 -2.46
CA VAL A 256 -18.45 9.33 -2.40
C VAL A 256 -19.01 10.74 -2.38
N HIS A 257 -18.74 11.49 -1.31
CA HIS A 257 -19.28 12.82 -1.10
C HIS A 257 -18.24 13.89 -1.46
N GLY A 258 -18.11 14.14 -2.75
CA GLY A 258 -17.16 15.11 -3.30
C GLY A 258 -15.72 14.82 -2.87
N LEU A 259 -15.02 15.88 -2.42
CA LEU A 259 -13.63 15.79 -1.92
C LEU A 259 -13.56 15.59 -0.40
N GLU A 260 -14.64 15.36 0.30
CA GLU A 260 -14.66 15.44 1.77
C GLU A 260 -14.62 14.07 2.45
N ARG A 261 -15.46 13.15 2.02
CA ARG A 261 -15.68 11.89 2.70
C ARG A 261 -16.22 10.81 1.77
N ALA A 262 -16.19 9.60 2.24
CA ALA A 262 -16.92 8.48 1.63
C ALA A 262 -17.68 7.73 2.72
N SER A 263 -18.79 7.08 2.34
CA SER A 263 -19.53 6.18 3.21
C SER A 263 -19.79 4.85 2.51
N PHE A 264 -19.86 3.78 3.27
CA PHE A 264 -20.15 2.45 2.75
C PHE A 264 -20.66 1.53 3.86
N ARG A 265 -21.32 0.46 3.49
CA ARG A 265 -21.58 -0.65 4.39
C ARG A 265 -20.43 -1.64 4.34
N LEU A 266 -19.78 -1.86 5.47
CA LEU A 266 -18.77 -2.89 5.65
C LEU A 266 -19.47 -4.20 5.99
N ASP A 267 -19.38 -5.20 5.11
CA ASP A 267 -19.86 -6.54 5.31
C ASP A 267 -18.70 -7.49 5.64
N THR A 268 -18.83 -8.29 6.68
CA THR A 268 -17.89 -9.32 7.10
C THR A 268 -18.64 -10.60 7.48
N LEU A 269 -17.92 -11.69 7.73
CA LEU A 269 -18.53 -12.93 8.25
C LEU A 269 -19.18 -12.75 9.64
N ASP A 270 -18.77 -11.69 10.39
CA ASP A 270 -19.28 -11.42 11.75
C ASP A 270 -20.48 -10.45 11.74
N GLY A 271 -20.91 -9.98 10.55
CA GLY A 271 -22.03 -9.07 10.38
C GLY A 271 -21.69 -7.86 9.52
N SER A 272 -22.57 -6.86 9.58
CA SER A 272 -22.47 -5.64 8.76
C SER A 272 -22.54 -4.38 9.60
N ARG A 273 -21.77 -3.33 9.22
CA ARG A 273 -21.81 -1.99 9.86
C ARG A 273 -21.66 -0.89 8.82
N PRO A 274 -22.38 0.23 8.99
CA PRO A 274 -22.08 1.45 8.25
C PRO A 274 -20.74 2.03 8.69
N VAL A 275 -19.97 2.51 7.74
CA VAL A 275 -18.70 3.21 7.96
C VAL A 275 -18.75 4.55 7.25
N GLU A 276 -18.40 5.61 7.96
CA GLU A 276 -18.15 6.94 7.40
C GLU A 276 -16.66 7.22 7.50
N LEU A 277 -16.02 7.44 6.34
CA LEU A 277 -14.60 7.67 6.23
C LEU A 277 -14.34 9.14 5.86
N ALA A 278 -13.59 9.88 6.67
CA ALA A 278 -13.22 11.27 6.40
C ALA A 278 -12.16 11.42 5.30
N LEU A 279 -12.24 10.54 4.28
CA LEU A 279 -11.41 10.52 3.09
C LEU A 279 -12.27 10.20 1.87
N PRO A 280 -12.14 10.93 0.76
CA PRO A 280 -12.86 10.65 -0.48
C PRO A 280 -12.14 9.61 -1.35
N GLY A 281 -12.85 9.14 -2.37
CA GLY A 281 -12.32 8.31 -3.45
C GLY A 281 -12.36 6.81 -3.15
N LEU A 282 -12.61 6.02 -4.20
CA LEU A 282 -12.74 4.56 -4.09
C LEU A 282 -11.45 3.88 -3.59
N TYR A 283 -10.29 4.41 -3.92
CA TYR A 283 -9.02 3.88 -3.45
C TYR A 283 -8.87 3.93 -1.92
N ASN A 284 -9.48 4.93 -1.25
CA ASN A 284 -9.49 4.99 0.22
C ASN A 284 -10.49 4.00 0.82
N ILE A 285 -11.57 3.67 0.11
CA ILE A 285 -12.47 2.59 0.51
C ILE A 285 -11.75 1.25 0.42
N TYR A 286 -10.96 0.98 -0.66
CA TYR A 286 -10.09 -0.20 -0.72
C TYR A 286 -9.12 -0.26 0.46
N ASN A 287 -8.46 0.86 0.80
CA ASN A 287 -7.58 0.92 1.96
C ASN A 287 -8.31 0.59 3.27
N ALA A 288 -9.55 1.08 3.44
CA ALA A 288 -10.36 0.84 4.62
C ALA A 288 -10.83 -0.63 4.71
N VAL A 289 -11.24 -1.24 3.59
CA VAL A 289 -11.64 -2.65 3.57
C VAL A 289 -10.46 -3.57 3.81
N ALA A 290 -9.28 -3.27 3.24
CA ALA A 290 -8.04 -3.96 3.53
C ALA A 290 -7.66 -3.87 5.02
N ALA A 291 -7.80 -2.67 5.60
CA ALA A 291 -7.56 -2.46 7.02
C ALA A 291 -8.55 -3.24 7.90
N ALA A 292 -9.82 -3.25 7.52
CA ALA A 292 -10.86 -4.03 8.21
C ALA A 292 -10.56 -5.52 8.17
N ALA A 293 -10.21 -6.05 7.00
CA ALA A 293 -9.91 -7.47 6.81
C ALA A 293 -8.70 -7.92 7.63
N LEU A 294 -7.59 -7.13 7.62
CA LEU A 294 -6.41 -7.47 8.42
C LEU A 294 -6.66 -7.30 9.92
N ALA A 295 -7.32 -6.23 10.36
CA ALA A 295 -7.63 -6.02 11.77
C ALA A 295 -8.54 -7.14 12.32
N ARG A 296 -9.52 -7.59 11.52
CA ARG A 296 -10.38 -8.74 11.84
C ARG A 296 -9.54 -10.02 12.00
N SER A 297 -8.63 -10.31 11.08
CA SER A 297 -7.72 -11.47 11.16
C SER A 297 -6.78 -11.41 12.38
N LEU A 298 -6.56 -10.21 12.94
CA LEU A 298 -5.82 -9.99 14.18
C LEU A 298 -6.73 -10.00 15.42
N GLY A 299 -8.04 -10.24 15.26
CA GLY A 299 -9.01 -10.42 16.34
C GLY A 299 -9.80 -9.17 16.75
N ALA A 300 -9.78 -8.11 15.94
CA ALA A 300 -10.64 -6.95 16.16
C ALA A 300 -12.10 -7.27 15.79
N GLY A 301 -13.05 -6.87 16.63
CA GLY A 301 -14.47 -6.99 16.36
C GLY A 301 -14.98 -5.93 15.37
N ILE A 302 -16.12 -6.20 14.73
CA ILE A 302 -16.67 -5.31 13.69
C ILE A 302 -16.97 -3.89 14.22
N GLU A 303 -17.36 -3.74 15.48
CA GLU A 303 -17.60 -2.44 16.11
C GLU A 303 -16.29 -1.65 16.31
N GLU A 304 -15.23 -2.33 16.72
CA GLU A 304 -13.90 -1.72 16.87
C GLU A 304 -13.37 -1.28 15.52
N ILE A 305 -13.57 -2.10 14.48
CA ILE A 305 -13.15 -1.80 13.11
C ILE A 305 -13.91 -0.59 12.58
N ALA A 306 -15.24 -0.59 12.62
CA ALA A 306 -16.05 0.52 12.13
C ALA A 306 -15.76 1.81 12.91
N GLY A 307 -15.65 1.74 14.24
CA GLY A 307 -15.29 2.88 15.08
C GLY A 307 -13.89 3.41 14.81
N GLY A 308 -12.89 2.54 14.58
CA GLY A 308 -11.52 2.94 14.24
C GLY A 308 -11.44 3.62 12.88
N LEU A 309 -12.11 3.08 11.87
CA LEU A 309 -12.19 3.69 10.54
C LEU A 309 -12.88 5.06 10.58
N GLY A 310 -13.96 5.21 11.35
CA GLY A 310 -14.68 6.46 11.50
C GLY A 310 -13.88 7.57 12.21
N ARG A 311 -12.94 7.21 13.09
CA ARG A 311 -12.03 8.17 13.74
C ARG A 311 -10.81 8.54 12.90
N PHE A 312 -10.53 7.76 11.85
CA PHE A 312 -9.34 7.96 11.05
C PHE A 312 -9.40 9.27 10.26
N SER A 313 -8.35 10.07 10.37
CA SER A 313 -8.13 11.27 9.56
C SER A 313 -6.90 11.10 8.66
N ALA A 314 -6.83 11.89 7.59
CA ALA A 314 -5.77 11.78 6.59
C ALA A 314 -4.36 11.75 7.20
N ALA A 315 -3.52 10.81 6.76
CA ALA A 315 -2.11 10.82 7.06
C ALA A 315 -1.42 11.98 6.32
N PHE A 316 -0.40 12.57 6.95
CA PHE A 316 0.38 13.69 6.43
C PHE A 316 0.81 13.51 4.96
N GLY A 317 0.61 14.55 4.13
CA GLY A 317 1.01 14.58 2.72
C GLY A 317 0.15 13.76 1.76
N ARG A 318 -0.94 13.13 2.22
CA ARG A 318 -1.84 12.33 1.38
C ARG A 318 -3.27 12.85 1.51
N PHE A 319 -3.76 13.52 0.48
CA PHE A 319 -5.04 14.22 0.50
C PHE A 319 -5.10 15.32 1.58
N GLU A 320 -4.06 16.14 1.64
CA GLU A 320 -3.90 17.18 2.65
C GLU A 320 -4.55 18.49 2.20
N ARG A 321 -5.31 19.12 3.08
CA ARG A 321 -5.92 20.44 2.84
C ARG A 321 -5.13 21.50 3.59
N VAL A 322 -4.61 22.47 2.82
CA VAL A 322 -3.84 23.59 3.36
C VAL A 322 -4.58 24.89 3.06
N ALA A 323 -4.82 25.69 4.10
CA ALA A 323 -5.33 27.04 3.96
C ALA A 323 -4.15 28.03 3.85
N VAL A 324 -4.14 28.86 2.80
CA VAL A 324 -3.13 29.91 2.60
C VAL A 324 -3.88 31.22 2.29
N GLY A 325 -4.04 32.05 3.30
CA GLY A 325 -4.88 33.25 3.24
C GLY A 325 -6.34 32.86 3.00
N ASP A 326 -6.94 33.37 1.94
CA ASP A 326 -8.30 33.10 1.49
C ASP A 326 -8.41 31.86 0.57
N LYS A 327 -7.29 31.23 0.26
CA LYS A 327 -7.22 30.11 -0.69
C LYS A 327 -7.18 28.76 0.02
N ARG A 328 -7.87 27.79 -0.54
CA ARG A 328 -7.81 26.37 -0.14
C ARG A 328 -6.99 25.60 -1.17
N ILE A 329 -5.93 24.97 -0.72
CA ILE A 329 -5.05 24.12 -1.52
C ILE A 329 -5.31 22.68 -1.11
N LEU A 330 -5.48 21.80 -2.09
CA LEU A 330 -5.54 20.36 -1.91
C LEU A 330 -4.26 19.75 -2.46
N LEU A 331 -3.50 19.07 -1.61
CA LEU A 331 -2.27 18.38 -1.98
C LEU A 331 -2.54 16.90 -2.17
N LEU A 332 -2.20 16.39 -3.36
CA LEU A 332 -2.31 14.98 -3.74
C LEU A 332 -0.95 14.47 -4.18
N LEU A 333 -0.49 13.38 -3.58
CA LEU A 333 0.71 12.68 -4.04
C LEU A 333 0.33 11.63 -5.07
N ILE A 334 0.91 11.74 -6.26
CA ILE A 334 0.82 10.76 -7.35
C ILE A 334 2.20 10.25 -7.70
N LYS A 335 2.34 8.96 -8.04
CA LYS A 335 3.64 8.35 -8.36
C LYS A 335 3.59 7.32 -9.49
N ASN A 336 2.41 6.95 -9.95
CA ASN A 336 2.18 5.99 -11.03
C ASN A 336 0.83 6.25 -11.71
N PRO A 337 0.56 5.63 -12.88
CA PRO A 337 -0.67 5.87 -13.64
C PRO A 337 -1.95 5.60 -12.85
N ALA A 338 -2.03 4.47 -12.15
CA ALA A 338 -3.24 4.07 -11.41
C ALA A 338 -3.58 5.09 -10.31
N GLY A 339 -2.59 5.51 -9.51
CA GLY A 339 -2.78 6.53 -8.48
C GLY A 339 -3.14 7.89 -9.05
N ALA A 340 -2.52 8.30 -10.17
CA ALA A 340 -2.80 9.56 -10.83
C ALA A 340 -4.22 9.58 -11.42
N ASN A 341 -4.65 8.51 -12.08
CA ASN A 341 -5.99 8.38 -12.64
C ASN A 341 -7.09 8.41 -11.56
N GLU A 342 -6.84 7.85 -10.39
CA GLU A 342 -7.79 7.95 -9.27
C GLU A 342 -7.80 9.34 -8.62
N ALA A 343 -6.66 10.05 -8.60
CA ALA A 343 -6.60 11.45 -8.20
C ALA A 343 -7.42 12.33 -9.17
N VAL A 344 -7.24 12.14 -10.48
CA VAL A 344 -8.03 12.81 -11.53
C VAL A 344 -9.54 12.55 -11.32
N ARG A 345 -9.94 11.28 -11.18
CA ARG A 345 -11.33 10.91 -10.93
C ARG A 345 -11.89 11.61 -9.70
N THR A 346 -11.18 11.54 -8.59
CA THR A 346 -11.62 12.15 -7.33
C THR A 346 -11.80 13.67 -7.45
N LEU A 347 -10.90 14.34 -8.20
CA LEU A 347 -11.01 15.78 -8.47
C LEU A 347 -12.21 16.11 -9.38
N VAL A 348 -12.46 15.33 -10.42
CA VAL A 348 -13.59 15.51 -11.33
C VAL A 348 -14.92 15.28 -10.60
N ASP A 349 -15.04 14.17 -9.88
CA ASP A 349 -16.24 13.83 -9.10
C ASP A 349 -16.52 14.87 -7.99
N GLY A 350 -15.47 15.51 -7.49
CA GLY A 350 -15.53 16.55 -6.46
C GLY A 350 -15.77 17.96 -6.98
N GLY A 351 -15.96 18.16 -8.31
CA GLY A 351 -16.30 19.42 -8.91
C GLY A 351 -15.16 20.13 -9.63
N ALA A 352 -14.14 19.43 -10.07
CA ALA A 352 -12.95 19.87 -10.81
C ALA A 352 -12.28 21.16 -10.28
N PRO A 353 -10.96 21.24 -10.17
CA PRO A 353 -10.28 22.43 -9.68
C PRO A 353 -10.29 23.53 -10.74
N ARG A 354 -10.36 24.80 -10.33
CA ARG A 354 -10.18 25.96 -11.24
C ARG A 354 -8.69 26.17 -11.59
N VAL A 355 -7.80 25.84 -10.66
CA VAL A 355 -6.36 25.95 -10.83
C VAL A 355 -5.73 24.62 -10.51
N LEU A 356 -4.97 24.05 -11.42
CA LEU A 356 -4.20 22.82 -11.22
C LEU A 356 -2.71 23.13 -11.33
N VAL A 357 -1.96 22.74 -10.30
CA VAL A 357 -0.50 22.74 -10.30
C VAL A 357 -0.05 21.30 -10.23
N VAL A 358 0.73 20.86 -11.22
CA VAL A 358 1.33 19.52 -11.22
C VAL A 358 2.83 19.67 -11.19
N ALA A 359 3.48 19.09 -10.19
CA ALA A 359 4.94 19.06 -10.07
C ALA A 359 5.43 17.64 -10.35
N LEU A 360 6.41 17.52 -11.25
CA LEU A 360 7.03 16.25 -11.64
C LEU A 360 8.53 16.34 -11.49
N ASN A 361 9.11 15.42 -10.73
CA ASN A 361 10.55 15.29 -10.51
C ASN A 361 11.00 13.87 -10.89
N ASP A 362 12.33 13.70 -11.03
CA ASP A 362 12.98 12.44 -11.39
C ASP A 362 14.18 12.12 -10.46
N GLU A 363 14.11 12.60 -9.22
CA GLU A 363 15.06 12.24 -8.19
C GLU A 363 14.92 10.76 -7.76
N ILE A 364 15.93 10.23 -7.07
CA ILE A 364 15.96 8.81 -6.67
C ILE A 364 14.67 8.38 -5.91
N ALA A 365 14.13 9.28 -5.10
CA ALA A 365 12.91 9.01 -4.32
C ALA A 365 11.63 9.09 -5.17
N ASP A 366 11.65 9.88 -6.26
CA ASP A 366 10.50 10.12 -7.13
C ASP A 366 10.35 9.05 -8.23
N GLY A 367 11.44 8.32 -8.52
CA GLY A 367 11.59 7.44 -9.69
C GLY A 367 12.12 8.19 -10.91
N ARG A 368 13.05 7.58 -11.63
CA ARG A 368 13.72 8.22 -12.77
C ARG A 368 12.90 8.18 -14.05
N ASP A 369 12.11 7.14 -14.23
CA ASP A 369 11.22 7.01 -15.37
C ASP A 369 9.94 7.81 -15.13
N VAL A 370 9.77 8.88 -15.89
CA VAL A 370 8.57 9.74 -15.86
C VAL A 370 7.62 9.46 -17.02
N SER A 371 7.90 8.46 -17.86
CA SER A 371 7.07 8.12 -19.03
C SER A 371 5.65 7.72 -18.66
N TRP A 372 5.43 7.26 -17.44
CA TRP A 372 4.13 6.88 -16.91
C TRP A 372 3.06 8.00 -16.99
N ILE A 373 3.46 9.29 -17.10
CA ILE A 373 2.51 10.40 -17.25
C ILE A 373 1.69 10.30 -18.52
N TRP A 374 2.17 9.56 -19.55
CA TRP A 374 1.45 9.34 -20.80
C TRP A 374 0.30 8.35 -20.67
N ASP A 375 0.31 7.54 -19.62
CA ASP A 375 -0.74 6.58 -19.26
C ASP A 375 -1.81 7.20 -18.33
N VAL A 376 -1.70 8.49 -18.01
CA VAL A 376 -2.66 9.20 -17.14
C VAL A 376 -3.70 9.93 -17.98
N ASP A 377 -4.96 9.71 -17.69
CA ASP A 377 -6.12 10.36 -18.32
C ASP A 377 -6.37 11.74 -17.67
N PHE A 378 -5.56 12.76 -18.00
CA PHE A 378 -5.74 14.13 -17.48
C PHE A 378 -6.90 14.88 -18.14
N GLU A 379 -7.35 14.45 -19.31
CA GLU A 379 -8.34 15.10 -20.16
C GLU A 379 -9.64 15.48 -19.44
N PRO A 380 -10.21 14.65 -18.54
CA PRO A 380 -11.42 15.00 -17.81
C PRO A 380 -11.31 16.24 -16.90
N LEU A 381 -10.08 16.63 -16.51
CA LEU A 381 -9.86 17.83 -15.67
C LEU A 381 -9.87 19.12 -16.49
N LEU A 382 -9.53 19.06 -17.79
CA LEU A 382 -9.24 20.25 -18.60
C LEU A 382 -10.43 21.19 -18.81
N PRO A 383 -11.69 20.71 -19.02
CA PRO A 383 -12.82 21.60 -19.33
C PRO A 383 -13.15 22.64 -18.25
N GLY A 384 -12.78 22.40 -17.00
CA GLY A 384 -13.05 23.29 -15.86
C GLY A 384 -11.88 24.18 -15.45
N LEU A 385 -10.70 24.01 -16.06
CA LEU A 385 -9.48 24.69 -15.63
C LEU A 385 -9.38 26.11 -16.18
N GLU A 386 -9.20 27.09 -15.30
CA GLU A 386 -8.82 28.47 -15.63
C GLU A 386 -7.29 28.60 -15.80
N ARG A 387 -6.53 27.77 -15.06
CA ARG A 387 -5.07 27.77 -15.10
C ARG A 387 -4.50 26.39 -14.84
N LEU A 388 -3.55 25.99 -15.68
CA LEU A 388 -2.72 24.80 -15.53
C LEU A 388 -1.26 25.22 -15.41
N VAL A 389 -0.54 24.73 -14.40
CA VAL A 389 0.87 25.00 -14.16
C VAL A 389 1.64 23.69 -14.06
N ALA A 390 2.57 23.48 -14.98
CA ALA A 390 3.57 22.42 -14.89
C ALA A 390 4.80 22.92 -14.13
N SER A 391 5.30 22.14 -13.18
CA SER A 391 6.43 22.50 -12.31
C SER A 391 7.32 21.28 -12.04
N GLY A 392 8.45 21.48 -11.34
CA GLY A 392 9.41 20.45 -11.02
C GLY A 392 10.51 20.30 -12.05
N GLY A 393 11.46 19.41 -11.82
CA GLY A 393 12.61 19.16 -12.71
C GLY A 393 12.20 18.68 -14.10
N ARG A 394 11.04 18.05 -14.23
CA ARG A 394 10.46 17.50 -15.47
C ARG A 394 9.21 18.26 -15.95
N ALA A 395 9.16 19.55 -15.66
CA ALA A 395 8.04 20.41 -16.07
C ALA A 395 7.84 20.46 -17.60
N ALA A 396 8.91 20.34 -18.39
CA ALA A 396 8.85 20.38 -19.85
C ALA A 396 8.10 19.14 -20.41
N GLU A 397 8.40 17.94 -19.92
CA GLU A 397 7.73 16.69 -20.32
C GLU A 397 6.26 16.72 -19.92
N LEU A 398 5.98 17.19 -18.71
CA LEU A 398 4.61 17.36 -18.25
C LEU A 398 3.83 18.38 -19.09
N GLY A 399 4.46 19.52 -19.43
CA GLY A 399 3.88 20.52 -20.33
C GLY A 399 3.62 19.95 -21.73
N LEU A 400 4.51 19.08 -22.23
CA LEU A 400 4.33 18.38 -23.49
C LEU A 400 3.11 17.42 -23.42
N ARG A 401 2.99 16.62 -22.32
CA ARG A 401 1.83 15.73 -22.11
C ARG A 401 0.52 16.49 -22.13
N PHE A 402 0.42 17.64 -21.51
CA PHE A 402 -0.78 18.47 -21.53
C PHE A 402 -1.07 19.12 -22.89
N ARG A 403 -0.04 19.40 -23.70
CA ARG A 403 -0.18 19.96 -25.03
C ARG A 403 -0.65 18.92 -26.05
N TYR A 404 -0.14 17.71 -25.97
CA TYR A 404 -0.51 16.59 -26.85
C TYR A 404 -1.57 15.76 -26.16
N GLN A 405 -2.82 16.27 -26.17
CA GLN A 405 -3.98 15.46 -25.80
C GLN A 405 -4.13 14.33 -26.82
N PRO A 406 -4.26 13.07 -26.40
CA PRO A 406 -4.61 12.04 -27.36
C PRO A 406 -5.97 12.39 -27.96
N LEU A 407 -5.97 12.63 -29.26
CA LEU A 407 -7.20 12.67 -30.06
C LEU A 407 -7.68 11.22 -30.17
N TYR A 408 -8.42 10.75 -29.17
CA TYR A 408 -9.19 9.54 -29.33
C TYR A 408 -10.39 9.90 -30.22
N CYS A 409 -10.27 9.53 -31.51
CA CYS A 409 -11.38 9.46 -32.44
C CYS A 409 -12.30 8.31 -32.06
#